data_054a7e8fe2626cae4346121ec4da2a3a
#
_entry.id   054a7e8fe2626cae4346121ec4da2a3a
#
_cell.length_a   1.000
_cell.length_b   1.000
_cell.length_c   1.000
_cell.angle_alpha   90.00
_cell.angle_beta   90.00
_cell.angle_gamma   90.00
#
_symmetry.space_group_name_H-M   'P 1'
#
loop_
_entity.id
_entity.type
_entity.pdbx_description
1 polymer ?
#
loop_
_entity_poly.entity_id
_entity_poly.type
_entity_poly.pdbx_seq_one_letter_code
_entity_poly.pdbx_strand_id
1 'polypeptide(L)'
;ALTKKVVEYAHAHGVVVEAELGQLAGIEDDVNVSAEDAHFTDPAQVEDFVTRTGVDSLAIAIGTSHGAYKFKPGQKPQLRFDILEEVGKRLPGFPIVLHGASSVIQADVATVNKFGGQMPDAIGIPEEMLRQAASMAVCKINIDSDLRLAMTAALRQYMTETPSHFAPRPGRPPARGAR
;
A
#
# COMPACT_ATOMS: atom_id res chain seq x y z
N ALA A 1 22.07 2.20 -13.58
CA ALA A 1 23.42 1.83 -13.13
C ALA A 1 23.41 1.20 -11.74
N LEU A 2 22.86 1.85 -10.71
CA LEU A 2 22.87 1.34 -9.33
C LEU A 2 22.02 0.08 -9.18
N THR A 3 20.78 0.11 -9.62
CA THR A 3 19.83 -1.02 -9.55
C THR A 3 20.43 -2.30 -10.15
N LYS A 4 21.08 -2.21 -11.33
CA LYS A 4 21.73 -3.35 -11.94
C LYS A 4 22.83 -3.96 -11.07
N LYS A 5 23.64 -3.14 -10.41
CA LYS A 5 24.68 -3.62 -9.48
C LYS A 5 24.08 -4.37 -8.28
N VAL A 6 22.93 -3.87 -7.76
CA VAL A 6 22.21 -4.54 -6.67
C VAL A 6 21.68 -5.89 -7.15
N VAL A 7 21.07 -5.93 -8.34
CA VAL A 7 20.57 -7.18 -8.94
C VAL A 7 21.70 -8.19 -9.12
N GLU A 8 22.82 -7.80 -9.73
CA GLU A 8 23.98 -8.69 -9.94
C GLU A 8 24.50 -9.27 -8.61
N TYR A 9 24.58 -8.43 -7.58
CA TYR A 9 25.01 -8.87 -6.26
C TYR A 9 23.99 -9.81 -5.60
N ALA A 10 22.70 -9.42 -5.60
CA ALA A 10 21.64 -10.20 -4.96
C ALA A 10 21.47 -11.57 -5.63
N HIS A 11 21.44 -11.61 -6.96
CA HIS A 11 21.30 -12.85 -7.73
C HIS A 11 22.47 -13.82 -7.50
N ALA A 12 23.70 -13.31 -7.31
CA ALA A 12 24.86 -14.15 -6.94
C ALA A 12 24.67 -14.85 -5.58
N HIS A 13 23.73 -14.37 -4.74
CA HIS A 13 23.39 -14.95 -3.45
C HIS A 13 22.01 -15.62 -3.43
N GLY A 14 21.36 -15.79 -4.58
CA GLY A 14 20.05 -16.41 -4.70
C GLY A 14 18.90 -15.54 -4.13
N VAL A 15 19.07 -14.21 -4.09
CA VAL A 15 18.07 -13.26 -3.55
C VAL A 15 17.43 -12.50 -4.71
N VAL A 16 16.09 -12.43 -4.72
CA VAL A 16 15.30 -11.66 -5.68
C VAL A 16 15.34 -10.16 -5.37
N VAL A 17 15.20 -9.33 -6.40
CA VAL A 17 15.20 -7.87 -6.27
C VAL A 17 13.90 -7.27 -6.79
N GLU A 18 13.20 -6.57 -5.92
CA GLU A 18 12.12 -5.68 -6.28
C GLU A 18 12.64 -4.25 -6.41
N ALA A 19 12.24 -3.56 -7.44
CA ALA A 19 12.52 -2.14 -7.61
C ALA A 19 11.24 -1.32 -7.73
N GLU A 20 11.35 -0.02 -7.73
CA GLU A 20 10.24 0.91 -7.97
C GLU A 20 10.60 1.89 -9.08
N LEU A 21 9.65 2.13 -9.98
CA LEU A 21 9.75 3.11 -11.06
C LEU A 21 8.53 4.04 -11.04
N GLY A 22 8.78 5.33 -10.98
CA GLY A 22 7.78 6.36 -10.74
C GLY A 22 7.98 6.97 -9.35
N GLN A 23 7.10 7.89 -8.99
CA GLN A 23 7.16 8.57 -7.70
C GLN A 23 5.76 8.68 -7.10
N LEU A 24 5.54 8.00 -6.00
CA LEU A 24 4.29 8.03 -5.27
C LEU A 24 4.21 9.27 -4.38
N ALA A 25 3.03 9.91 -4.33
CA ALA A 25 2.75 10.95 -3.35
C ALA A 25 2.59 10.37 -1.94
N GLY A 26 2.75 11.22 -0.93
CA GLY A 26 2.49 10.89 0.47
C GLY A 26 3.72 10.89 1.34
N ILE A 27 3.52 10.43 2.57
CA ILE A 27 4.58 10.39 3.60
C ILE A 27 4.87 8.93 3.91
N GLU A 28 6.14 8.56 3.74
CA GLU A 28 6.68 7.26 4.14
C GLU A 28 7.98 7.50 4.90
N ASP A 29 7.98 7.17 6.19
CA ASP A 29 9.08 7.44 7.13
C ASP A 29 9.57 8.91 7.04
N ASP A 30 10.80 9.13 6.59
CA ASP A 30 11.41 10.46 6.44
C ASP A 30 11.19 11.08 5.04
N VAL A 31 10.52 10.36 4.14
CA VAL A 31 10.26 10.82 2.76
C VAL A 31 8.86 11.41 2.67
N ASN A 32 8.77 12.66 2.21
CA ASN A 32 7.52 13.36 1.96
C ASN A 32 7.49 13.86 0.52
N VAL A 33 6.61 13.29 -0.28
CA VAL A 33 6.42 13.65 -1.69
C VAL A 33 5.08 14.36 -1.84
N SER A 34 5.11 15.58 -2.36
CA SER A 34 3.88 16.33 -2.64
C SER A 34 3.11 15.68 -3.80
N ALA A 35 1.80 15.95 -3.88
CA ALA A 35 1.00 15.47 -5.02
C ALA A 35 1.44 16.08 -6.36
N GLU A 36 2.13 17.21 -6.32
CA GLU A 36 2.66 17.91 -7.51
C GLU A 36 3.95 17.28 -8.02
N ASP A 37 4.74 16.69 -7.12
CA ASP A 37 5.99 16.00 -7.45
C ASP A 37 5.77 14.52 -7.80
N ALA A 38 4.58 13.98 -7.54
CA ALA A 38 4.23 12.60 -7.89
C ALA A 38 4.06 12.45 -9.42
N HIS A 39 4.66 11.41 -9.96
CA HIS A 39 4.60 11.11 -11.38
C HIS A 39 4.14 9.69 -11.65
N PHE A 40 3.16 9.54 -12.54
CA PHE A 40 2.76 8.23 -13.03
C PHE A 40 3.90 7.56 -13.79
N THR A 41 3.94 6.26 -13.68
CA THR A 41 4.92 5.46 -14.42
C THR A 41 4.61 5.46 -15.92
N ASP A 42 5.63 5.68 -16.73
CA ASP A 42 5.54 5.53 -18.19
C ASP A 42 5.80 4.06 -18.57
N PRO A 43 4.83 3.37 -19.22
CA PRO A 43 4.98 1.97 -19.61
C PRO A 43 6.19 1.67 -20.49
N ALA A 44 6.61 2.61 -21.34
CA ALA A 44 7.79 2.43 -22.18
C ALA A 44 9.09 2.41 -21.34
N GLN A 45 9.13 3.22 -20.28
CA GLN A 45 10.26 3.21 -19.35
C GLN A 45 10.30 1.94 -18.50
N VAL A 46 9.15 1.33 -18.22
CA VAL A 46 9.10 0.04 -17.48
C VAL A 46 9.84 -1.06 -18.25
N GLU A 47 9.54 -1.20 -19.54
CA GLU A 47 10.18 -2.20 -20.40
C GLU A 47 11.70 -1.99 -20.49
N ASP A 48 12.15 -0.76 -20.75
CA ASP A 48 13.59 -0.41 -20.78
C ASP A 48 14.26 -0.68 -19.45
N PHE A 49 13.62 -0.26 -18.34
CA PHE A 49 14.17 -0.44 -16.99
C PHE A 49 14.33 -1.90 -16.63
N VAL A 50 13.30 -2.74 -16.80
CA VAL A 50 13.34 -4.17 -16.50
C VAL A 50 14.41 -4.87 -17.35
N THR A 51 14.42 -4.60 -18.65
CA THR A 51 15.40 -5.21 -19.60
C THR A 51 16.83 -4.86 -19.22
N ARG A 52 17.10 -3.62 -18.83
CA ARG A 52 18.46 -3.15 -18.52
C ARG A 52 18.94 -3.52 -17.13
N THR A 53 18.04 -3.68 -16.19
CA THR A 53 18.41 -3.94 -14.78
C THR A 53 18.33 -5.41 -14.41
N GLY A 54 17.39 -6.16 -14.98
CA GLY A 54 17.14 -7.55 -14.65
C GLY A 54 16.44 -7.75 -13.30
N VAL A 55 15.68 -6.76 -12.81
CA VAL A 55 14.89 -6.91 -11.58
C VAL A 55 13.82 -7.99 -11.74
N ASP A 56 13.45 -8.65 -10.64
CA ASP A 56 12.51 -9.77 -10.62
C ASP A 56 11.07 -9.33 -10.50
N SER A 57 10.83 -8.15 -9.91
CA SER A 57 9.52 -7.50 -9.83
C SER A 57 9.68 -5.98 -9.79
N LEU A 58 8.61 -5.27 -10.15
CA LEU A 58 8.65 -3.82 -10.21
C LEU A 58 7.38 -3.20 -9.64
N ALA A 59 7.56 -2.30 -8.66
CA ALA A 59 6.50 -1.42 -8.22
C ALA A 59 6.34 -0.25 -9.19
N ILE A 60 5.10 0.10 -9.50
CA ILE A 60 4.75 1.19 -10.43
C ILE A 60 3.76 2.17 -9.83
N ALA A 61 3.85 3.44 -10.22
CA ALA A 61 2.97 4.51 -9.79
C ALA A 61 1.78 4.63 -10.75
N ILE A 62 0.61 4.21 -10.29
CA ILE A 62 -0.66 4.28 -11.05
C ILE A 62 -1.76 5.07 -10.33
N GLY A 63 -1.40 5.89 -9.32
CA GLY A 63 -2.35 6.71 -8.55
C GLY A 63 -2.56 6.24 -7.13
N THR A 64 -1.77 5.30 -6.63
CA THR A 64 -1.65 4.99 -5.20
C THR A 64 -0.79 6.04 -4.51
N SER A 65 -0.90 6.16 -3.19
CA SER A 65 -0.06 7.05 -2.38
C SER A 65 0.15 6.47 -0.98
N HIS A 66 1.23 6.89 -0.33
CA HIS A 66 1.54 6.45 1.03
C HIS A 66 0.64 7.12 2.08
N GLY A 67 0.47 6.48 3.26
CA GLY A 67 -0.30 7.00 4.38
C GLY A 67 -1.80 6.69 4.33
N ALA A 68 -2.54 7.25 5.29
CA ALA A 68 -3.98 7.01 5.48
C ALA A 68 -4.88 8.10 4.85
N TYR A 69 -4.31 9.13 4.28
CA TYR A 69 -5.00 10.27 3.65
C TYR A 69 -4.58 10.35 2.17
N LYS A 70 -5.00 9.36 1.39
CA LYS A 70 -4.54 9.20 0.01
C LYS A 70 -5.20 10.15 -0.97
N PHE A 71 -6.39 10.65 -0.62
CA PHE A 71 -7.21 11.52 -1.47
C PHE A 71 -7.73 12.69 -0.66
N LYS A 72 -7.94 13.83 -1.33
CA LYS A 72 -8.58 15.00 -0.71
C LYS A 72 -10.06 14.69 -0.41
N PRO A 73 -10.67 15.30 0.62
CA PRO A 73 -12.08 15.17 0.89
C PRO A 73 -12.93 15.42 -0.36
N GLY A 74 -13.84 14.49 -0.68
CA GLY A 74 -14.69 14.55 -1.87
C GLY A 74 -14.03 14.12 -3.19
N GLN A 75 -12.73 13.85 -3.20
CA GLN A 75 -12.06 13.28 -4.36
C GLN A 75 -12.37 11.78 -4.47
N LYS A 76 -12.78 11.33 -5.66
CA LYS A 76 -12.96 9.90 -5.93
C LYS A 76 -11.59 9.26 -6.20
N PRO A 77 -11.25 8.15 -5.52
CA PRO A 77 -10.08 7.36 -5.87
C PRO A 77 -10.13 6.94 -7.35
N GLN A 78 -9.02 7.07 -8.04
CA GLN A 78 -8.92 6.67 -9.44
C GLN A 78 -7.52 6.13 -9.71
N LEU A 79 -7.43 4.85 -10.07
CA LEU A 79 -6.20 4.23 -10.53
C LEU A 79 -6.12 4.25 -12.05
N ARG A 80 -4.92 4.41 -12.57
CA ARG A 80 -4.59 4.41 -13.99
C ARG A 80 -4.42 2.97 -14.49
N PHE A 81 -5.54 2.28 -14.65
CA PHE A 81 -5.56 0.91 -15.17
C PHE A 81 -5.06 0.81 -16.61
N ASP A 82 -5.16 1.89 -17.38
CA ASP A 82 -4.58 1.98 -18.72
C ASP A 82 -3.06 1.80 -18.73
N ILE A 83 -2.36 2.34 -17.72
CA ILE A 83 -0.91 2.13 -17.52
C ILE A 83 -0.65 0.64 -17.23
N LEU A 84 -1.42 0.05 -16.32
CA LEU A 84 -1.27 -1.35 -15.94
C LEU A 84 -1.53 -2.31 -17.11
N GLU A 85 -2.54 -2.01 -17.92
CA GLU A 85 -2.87 -2.77 -19.14
C GLU A 85 -1.72 -2.70 -20.15
N GLU A 86 -1.18 -1.51 -20.40
CA GLU A 86 -0.09 -1.32 -21.35
C GLU A 86 1.21 -1.99 -20.87
N VAL A 87 1.51 -1.91 -19.57
CA VAL A 87 2.66 -2.64 -18.99
C VAL A 87 2.48 -4.15 -19.15
N GLY A 88 1.29 -4.67 -18.89
CA GLY A 88 0.99 -6.09 -19.07
C GLY A 88 1.13 -6.58 -20.52
N LYS A 89 0.85 -5.71 -21.50
CA LYS A 89 1.07 -6.01 -22.94
C LYS A 89 2.54 -6.03 -23.31
N ARG A 90 3.34 -5.08 -22.78
CA ARG A 90 4.77 -4.96 -23.07
C ARG A 90 5.61 -6.03 -22.39
N LEU A 91 5.24 -6.41 -21.18
CA LEU A 91 5.94 -7.40 -20.36
C LEU A 91 4.96 -8.49 -19.88
N PRO A 92 4.51 -9.38 -20.77
CA PRO A 92 3.56 -10.43 -20.40
C PRO A 92 4.11 -11.33 -19.29
N GLY A 93 3.37 -11.46 -18.18
CA GLY A 93 3.74 -12.32 -17.06
C GLY A 93 4.83 -11.76 -16.14
N PHE A 94 5.32 -10.54 -16.37
CA PHE A 94 6.27 -9.90 -15.46
C PHE A 94 5.55 -9.44 -14.18
N PRO A 95 6.10 -9.72 -12.99
CA PRO A 95 5.46 -9.39 -11.71
C PRO A 95 5.42 -7.88 -11.44
N ILE A 96 4.22 -7.31 -11.38
CA ILE A 96 4.00 -5.91 -11.02
C ILE A 96 3.52 -5.82 -9.56
N VAL A 97 3.99 -4.80 -8.87
CA VAL A 97 3.72 -4.54 -7.45
C VAL A 97 3.03 -3.18 -7.30
N LEU A 98 2.14 -3.06 -6.33
CA LEU A 98 1.58 -1.78 -5.90
C LEU A 98 2.06 -1.44 -4.48
N HIS A 99 2.74 -0.29 -4.37
CA HIS A 99 3.03 0.39 -3.11
C HIS A 99 1.95 1.41 -2.80
N GLY A 100 1.88 1.87 -1.55
CA GLY A 100 0.91 2.87 -1.12
C GLY A 100 -0.55 2.47 -1.34
N ALA A 101 -0.87 1.18 -1.30
CA ALA A 101 -2.14 0.62 -1.74
C ALA A 101 -3.11 0.24 -0.61
N SER A 102 -2.83 0.60 0.64
CA SER A 102 -3.74 0.33 1.76
C SER A 102 -5.13 0.90 1.53
N SER A 103 -6.16 0.14 1.90
CA SER A 103 -7.58 0.49 1.70
C SER A 103 -8.12 1.45 2.75
N VAL A 104 -7.44 1.58 3.89
CA VAL A 104 -7.88 2.41 5.03
C VAL A 104 -9.30 2.06 5.43
N ILE A 105 -9.44 0.88 6.01
CA ILE A 105 -10.75 0.26 6.32
C ILE A 105 -11.61 1.20 7.16
N GLN A 106 -12.74 1.62 6.62
CA GLN A 106 -13.60 2.65 7.23
C GLN A 106 -14.19 2.23 8.56
N ALA A 107 -14.41 0.94 8.80
CA ALA A 107 -14.86 0.43 10.09
C ALA A 107 -13.82 0.65 11.19
N ASP A 108 -12.52 0.50 10.86
CA ASP A 108 -11.44 0.76 11.78
C ASP A 108 -11.24 2.26 12.02
N VAL A 109 -11.38 3.09 10.99
CA VAL A 109 -11.38 4.55 11.12
C VAL A 109 -12.50 5.00 12.07
N ALA A 110 -13.72 4.48 11.89
CA ALA A 110 -14.85 4.77 12.76
C ALA A 110 -14.58 4.33 14.21
N THR A 111 -13.97 3.17 14.40
CA THR A 111 -13.58 2.67 15.72
C THR A 111 -12.52 3.57 16.36
N VAL A 112 -11.47 3.94 15.64
CA VAL A 112 -10.46 4.88 16.13
C VAL A 112 -11.09 6.19 16.58
N ASN A 113 -11.97 6.78 15.76
CA ASN A 113 -12.63 8.05 16.06
C ASN A 113 -13.59 7.93 17.26
N LYS A 114 -14.34 6.83 17.35
CA LYS A 114 -15.26 6.55 18.48
C LYS A 114 -14.51 6.47 19.82
N PHE A 115 -13.31 5.93 19.81
CA PHE A 115 -12.50 5.72 21.01
C PHE A 115 -11.37 6.75 21.18
N GLY A 116 -11.68 8.03 20.88
CA GLY A 116 -10.84 9.18 21.17
C GLY A 116 -9.73 9.47 20.15
N GLY A 117 -9.78 8.84 18.98
CA GLY A 117 -8.94 9.23 17.85
C GLY A 117 -9.54 10.39 17.08
N GLN A 118 -8.74 10.97 16.18
CA GLN A 118 -9.14 12.04 15.28
C GLN A 118 -8.59 11.78 13.89
N MET A 119 -9.32 10.99 13.12
CA MET A 119 -9.00 10.66 11.74
C MET A 119 -10.16 11.06 10.80
N PRO A 120 -10.46 12.38 10.71
CA PRO A 120 -11.46 12.85 9.74
C PRO A 120 -10.91 12.62 8.33
N ASP A 121 -11.76 12.26 7.40
CA ASP A 121 -11.44 12.17 5.98
C ASP A 121 -10.33 11.15 5.60
N ALA A 122 -9.95 10.26 6.52
CA ALA A 122 -9.02 9.18 6.20
C ALA A 122 -9.64 8.23 5.17
N ILE A 123 -8.99 8.10 4.02
CA ILE A 123 -9.48 7.29 2.89
C ILE A 123 -8.32 6.66 2.14
N GLY A 124 -8.46 5.41 1.75
CA GLY A 124 -7.49 4.64 0.99
C GLY A 124 -7.99 4.22 -0.39
N ILE A 125 -7.36 3.20 -0.94
CA ILE A 125 -7.73 2.63 -2.23
C ILE A 125 -8.93 1.68 -2.02
N PRO A 126 -10.04 1.82 -2.76
CA PRO A 126 -11.15 0.88 -2.70
C PRO A 126 -10.71 -0.55 -3.03
N GLU A 127 -11.19 -1.52 -2.25
CA GLU A 127 -10.82 -2.93 -2.46
C GLU A 127 -11.17 -3.43 -3.87
N GLU A 128 -12.27 -2.95 -4.45
CA GLU A 128 -12.67 -3.31 -5.82
C GLU A 128 -11.61 -2.94 -6.85
N MET A 129 -10.96 -1.78 -6.67
CA MET A 129 -9.87 -1.35 -7.54
C MET A 129 -8.64 -2.24 -7.37
N LEU A 130 -8.33 -2.67 -6.14
CA LEU A 130 -7.25 -3.61 -5.88
C LEU A 130 -7.54 -4.99 -6.49
N ARG A 131 -8.79 -5.47 -6.39
CA ARG A 131 -9.21 -6.71 -7.04
C ARG A 131 -9.10 -6.61 -8.56
N GLN A 132 -9.49 -5.48 -9.15
CA GLN A 132 -9.33 -5.24 -10.57
C GLN A 132 -7.84 -5.25 -10.96
N ALA A 133 -6.98 -4.55 -10.24
CA ALA A 133 -5.53 -4.55 -10.48
C ALA A 133 -4.94 -5.97 -10.40
N ALA A 134 -5.34 -6.76 -9.40
CA ALA A 134 -4.91 -8.15 -9.21
C ALA A 134 -5.40 -9.10 -10.31
N SER A 135 -6.50 -8.77 -11.01
CA SER A 135 -6.95 -9.54 -12.18
C SER A 135 -6.17 -9.21 -13.48
N MET A 136 -5.27 -8.22 -13.42
CA MET A 136 -4.41 -7.78 -14.51
C MET A 136 -2.96 -8.26 -14.31
N ALA A 137 -2.01 -7.33 -14.20
CA ALA A 137 -0.59 -7.65 -14.05
C ALA A 137 -0.07 -7.58 -12.60
N VAL A 138 -0.88 -7.10 -11.65
CA VAL A 138 -0.47 -6.96 -10.25
C VAL A 138 -0.47 -8.31 -9.56
N CYS A 139 0.68 -8.71 -9.04
CA CYS A 139 0.86 -9.97 -8.31
C CYS A 139 1.11 -9.77 -6.80
N LYS A 140 1.45 -8.55 -6.38
CA LYS A 140 1.76 -8.20 -4.99
C LYS A 140 1.23 -6.80 -4.66
N ILE A 141 0.65 -6.66 -3.49
CA ILE A 141 0.15 -5.38 -2.96
C ILE A 141 0.74 -5.19 -1.57
N ASN A 142 1.52 -4.12 -1.39
CA ASN A 142 2.07 -3.77 -0.10
C ASN A 142 1.04 -2.97 0.70
N ILE A 143 0.79 -3.41 1.93
CA ILE A 143 -0.10 -2.74 2.88
C ILE A 143 0.63 -2.54 4.21
N ASP A 144 0.55 -1.34 4.78
CA ASP A 144 1.06 -1.01 6.10
C ASP A 144 -0.01 -0.26 6.91
N SER A 145 -0.58 0.80 6.34
CA SER A 145 -1.58 1.64 7.02
C SER A 145 -2.78 0.83 7.53
N ASP A 146 -3.24 -0.20 6.82
CA ASP A 146 -4.36 -1.04 7.26
C ASP A 146 -4.01 -1.83 8.53
N LEU A 147 -2.80 -2.38 8.62
CA LEU A 147 -2.35 -3.13 9.80
C LEU A 147 -2.20 -2.20 11.01
N ARG A 148 -1.58 -1.04 10.83
CA ARG A 148 -1.44 -0.02 11.89
C ARG A 148 -2.80 0.49 12.36
N LEU A 149 -3.72 0.74 11.42
CA LEU A 149 -5.07 1.21 11.70
C LEU A 149 -5.87 0.18 12.51
N ALA A 150 -5.89 -1.08 12.07
CA ALA A 150 -6.56 -2.17 12.77
C ALA A 150 -6.02 -2.37 14.19
N MET A 151 -4.70 -2.34 14.35
CA MET A 151 -4.06 -2.42 15.67
C MET A 151 -4.44 -1.23 16.54
N THR A 152 -4.41 -0.01 16.01
CA THR A 152 -4.76 1.21 16.74
C THR A 152 -6.23 1.20 17.17
N ALA A 153 -7.14 0.77 16.27
CA ALA A 153 -8.57 0.64 16.56
C ALA A 153 -8.80 -0.33 17.73
N ALA A 154 -8.21 -1.52 17.63
CA ALA A 154 -8.34 -2.55 18.67
C ALA A 154 -7.76 -2.11 20.03
N LEU A 155 -6.60 -1.45 20.04
CA LEU A 155 -5.99 -0.95 21.26
C LEU A 155 -6.80 0.15 21.91
N ARG A 156 -7.26 1.15 21.13
CA ARG A 156 -8.08 2.24 21.65
C ARG A 156 -9.39 1.73 22.24
N GLN A 157 -10.07 0.85 21.52
CA GLN A 157 -11.29 0.21 22.01
C GLN A 157 -11.04 -0.53 23.31
N TYR A 158 -10.04 -1.43 23.32
CA TYR A 158 -9.70 -2.24 24.49
C TYR A 158 -9.38 -1.38 25.72
N MET A 159 -8.51 -0.40 25.59
CA MET A 159 -8.09 0.45 26.72
C MET A 159 -9.26 1.31 27.26
N THR A 160 -10.17 1.72 26.40
CA THR A 160 -11.35 2.48 26.80
C THR A 160 -12.41 1.60 27.49
N GLU A 161 -12.65 0.40 26.98
CA GLU A 161 -13.62 -0.54 27.52
C GLU A 161 -13.13 -1.26 28.80
N THR A 162 -11.82 -1.28 29.02
CA THR A 162 -11.18 -1.91 30.20
C THR A 162 -10.22 -0.95 30.91
N PRO A 163 -10.72 0.15 31.49
CA PRO A 163 -9.89 1.25 32.02
C PRO A 163 -8.99 0.85 33.19
N SER A 164 -9.27 -0.29 33.86
CA SER A 164 -8.41 -0.84 34.90
C SER A 164 -7.17 -1.58 34.38
N HIS A 165 -7.12 -1.86 33.08
CA HIS A 165 -5.98 -2.53 32.46
C HIS A 165 -4.92 -1.50 32.05
N PHE A 166 -3.69 -1.70 32.49
CA PHE A 166 -2.57 -0.79 32.20
C PHE A 166 -1.76 -1.21 30.97
N ALA A 167 -2.00 -2.40 30.44
CA ALA A 167 -1.29 -2.92 29.26
C ALA A 167 -2.22 -3.75 28.37
N PRO A 168 -2.10 -3.64 27.05
CA PRO A 168 -2.79 -4.50 26.12
C PRO A 168 -2.13 -5.88 26.18
N ARG A 169 -2.58 -6.72 27.07
CA ARG A 169 -2.22 -8.14 26.99
C ARG A 169 -3.07 -8.76 25.88
N PRO A 170 -2.55 -9.68 25.05
CA PRO A 170 -3.38 -10.52 24.21
C PRO A 170 -4.23 -11.38 25.15
N GLY A 171 -5.28 -10.77 25.66
CA GLY A 171 -6.25 -11.38 26.53
C GLY A 171 -7.23 -12.14 25.68
N ARG A 172 -7.52 -13.35 26.11
CA ARG A 172 -8.66 -14.16 25.72
C ARG A 172 -9.79 -13.23 25.28
N PRO A 173 -10.27 -13.27 24.02
CA PRO A 173 -11.44 -12.50 23.65
C PRO A 173 -12.53 -12.80 24.69
N PRO A 174 -13.32 -11.79 25.11
CA PRO A 174 -14.43 -12.04 25.99
C PRO A 174 -15.21 -13.21 25.40
N ALA A 175 -15.39 -14.28 26.17
CA ALA A 175 -16.11 -15.43 25.73
C ALA A 175 -17.41 -14.90 25.12
N ARG A 176 -17.61 -15.07 23.81
CA ARG A 176 -18.91 -14.79 23.20
C ARG A 176 -19.89 -15.58 24.02
N GLY A 177 -20.69 -14.86 24.81
CA GLY A 177 -21.71 -15.46 25.61
C GLY A 177 -22.51 -16.40 24.73
N ALA A 178 -22.54 -17.65 25.08
CA ALA A 178 -23.45 -18.62 24.52
C ALA A 178 -24.86 -18.04 24.63
N ARG A 179 -25.48 -17.77 23.52
CA ARG A 179 -26.91 -17.69 23.34
C ARG A 179 -27.28 -18.69 22.29
#